data_a8b2fe7f5eb59b12e429f1da9e3d2562
#
_entry.id   a8b2fe7f5eb59b12e429f1da9e3d2562
#
_cell.length_a   1.000
_cell.length_b   1.000
_cell.length_c   1.000
_cell.angle_alpha   90.00
_cell.angle_beta   90.00
_cell.angle_gamma   90.00
#
_symmetry.space_group_name_H-M   'P 1'
#
loop_
_entity.id
_entity.type
_entity.pdbx_description
1 polymer ?
#
loop_
_entity_poly.entity_id
_entity_poly.type
_entity_poly.pdbx_seq_one_letter_code
_entity_poly.pdbx_strand_id
1 'polypeptide(L)'
;MIPADLSFHDATIAAVRREGTSTILDVEDVAVRHGEDVINGTLTFEEVRRVLVDGREAREFTMAGDDGEILELAELPGPVLRMFVIWTHYASHDEAQNLYLIECKGMRWEAEE
;
A
#
# COMPACT_ATOMS: atom_id res chain seq x y z
N MET A 1 -10.55 -6.10 7.98
CA MET A 1 -9.32 -5.32 7.88
C MET A 1 -9.39 -4.32 6.71
N ILE A 2 -9.49 -4.78 5.48
CA ILE A 2 -9.72 -3.88 4.33
C ILE A 2 -11.18 -3.43 4.35
N PRO A 3 -11.47 -2.10 4.37
CA PRO A 3 -12.85 -1.62 4.35
C PRO A 3 -13.60 -2.12 3.12
N ALA A 4 -14.78 -2.70 3.31
CA ALA A 4 -15.54 -3.33 2.23
C ALA A 4 -16.09 -2.33 1.20
N ASP A 5 -16.24 -1.06 1.59
CA ASP A 5 -16.75 0.00 0.74
C ASP A 5 -15.68 0.74 -0.06
N LEU A 6 -14.41 0.34 0.08
CA LEU A 6 -13.29 0.95 -0.62
C LEU A 6 -12.63 -0.03 -1.57
N SER A 7 -12.09 0.50 -2.66
CA SER A 7 -11.25 -0.24 -3.59
C SER A 7 -9.92 0.47 -3.72
N PHE A 8 -8.85 -0.26 -3.41
CA PHE A 8 -7.48 0.26 -3.55
C PHE A 8 -6.88 -0.01 -4.93
N HIS A 9 -7.60 -0.74 -5.78
CA HIS A 9 -7.18 -0.95 -7.17
C HIS A 9 -7.09 0.39 -7.89
N ASP A 10 -5.97 0.64 -8.54
CA ASP A 10 -5.62 1.89 -9.23
C ASP A 10 -5.37 3.11 -8.31
N ALA A 11 -5.36 2.91 -7.00
CA ALA A 11 -4.97 3.97 -6.07
C ALA A 11 -3.46 4.20 -6.12
N THR A 12 -3.03 5.40 -5.76
CA THR A 12 -1.62 5.81 -5.86
C THR A 12 -0.97 5.95 -4.48
N ILE A 13 0.16 5.27 -4.29
CA ILE A 13 1.02 5.48 -3.12
C ILE A 13 1.89 6.71 -3.42
N ALA A 14 1.65 7.79 -2.69
CA ALA A 14 2.36 9.06 -2.88
C ALA A 14 3.58 9.19 -1.97
N ALA A 15 3.54 8.59 -0.79
CA ALA A 15 4.64 8.66 0.18
C ALA A 15 4.57 7.48 1.15
N VAL A 16 5.71 7.15 1.72
CA VAL A 16 5.86 6.12 2.75
C VAL A 16 6.66 6.69 3.91
N ARG A 17 6.20 6.46 5.12
CA ARG A 17 6.94 6.85 6.33
C ARG A 17 6.79 5.78 7.40
N ARG A 18 7.63 5.81 8.40
CA ARG A 18 7.61 4.87 9.52
C ARG A 18 7.40 5.61 10.83
N GLU A 19 6.61 5.01 11.70
CA GLU A 19 6.47 5.43 13.09
C GLU A 19 6.61 4.19 13.97
N GLY A 20 7.76 4.06 14.66
CA GLY A 20 8.06 2.86 15.43
C GLY A 20 8.10 1.62 14.55
N THR A 21 7.23 0.65 14.81
CA THR A 21 7.10 -0.58 14.01
C THR A 21 5.99 -0.51 12.97
N SER A 22 5.31 0.63 12.86
CA SER A 22 4.24 0.82 11.89
C SER A 22 4.75 1.47 10.61
N THR A 23 4.19 1.05 9.48
CA THR A 23 4.46 1.63 8.16
C THR A 23 3.22 2.37 7.70
N ILE A 24 3.37 3.63 7.32
CA ILE A 24 2.27 4.51 6.94
C ILE A 24 2.42 4.90 5.47
N LEU A 25 1.41 4.60 4.67
CA LEU A 25 1.34 4.99 3.25
C LEU A 25 0.38 6.15 3.10
N ASP A 26 0.83 7.24 2.44
CA ASP A 26 -0.08 8.26 1.96
C ASP A 26 -0.62 7.78 0.61
N VAL A 27 -1.93 7.56 0.52
CA VAL A 27 -2.57 6.96 -0.65
C VAL A 27 -3.62 7.92 -1.20
N GLU A 28 -3.56 8.12 -2.52
CA GLU A 28 -4.47 9.00 -3.25
C GLU A 28 -5.36 8.20 -4.18
N ASP A 29 -6.51 8.78 -4.52
CA ASP A 29 -7.43 8.23 -5.52
C ASP A 29 -7.98 6.85 -5.17
N VAL A 30 -8.29 6.63 -3.90
CA VAL A 30 -8.96 5.41 -3.46
C VAL A 30 -10.43 5.49 -3.84
N ALA A 31 -10.91 4.53 -4.62
CA ALA A 31 -12.29 4.53 -5.09
C ALA A 31 -13.27 4.12 -3.99
N VAL A 32 -14.35 4.86 -3.87
CA VAL A 32 -15.47 4.50 -3.01
C VAL A 32 -16.42 3.63 -3.83
N ARG A 33 -16.68 2.41 -3.37
CA ARG A 33 -17.60 1.50 -4.06
C ARG A 33 -19.01 2.07 -4.03
N HIS A 34 -19.74 1.86 -5.09
CA HIS A 34 -21.10 2.37 -5.27
C HIS A 34 -21.18 3.90 -5.40
N GLY A 35 -20.04 4.55 -5.74
CA GLY A 35 -19.97 5.98 -6.03
C GLY A 35 -18.97 6.26 -7.14
N GLU A 36 -18.94 7.50 -7.60
CA GLU A 36 -17.97 7.96 -8.59
C GLU A 36 -16.81 8.73 -7.94
N ASP A 37 -16.87 8.88 -6.62
CA ASP A 37 -15.88 9.66 -5.88
C ASP A 37 -14.64 8.86 -5.57
N VAL A 38 -13.52 9.58 -5.50
CA VAL A 38 -12.27 9.05 -4.97
C VAL A 38 -11.90 9.84 -3.71
N ILE A 39 -11.19 9.18 -2.80
CA ILE A 39 -10.74 9.81 -1.56
C ILE A 39 -9.25 9.57 -1.36
N ASN A 40 -8.61 10.49 -0.64
CA ASN A 40 -7.24 10.38 -0.21
C ASN A 40 -7.20 10.04 1.27
N GLY A 41 -6.12 9.44 1.72
CA GLY A 41 -5.95 9.14 3.14
C GLY A 41 -4.66 8.43 3.43
N THR A 42 -4.59 7.85 4.62
CA THR A 42 -3.44 7.08 5.07
C THR A 42 -3.81 5.64 5.32
N LEU A 43 -2.95 4.74 4.85
CA LEU A 43 -3.05 3.31 5.08
C LEU A 43 -1.91 2.92 6.01
N THR A 44 -2.22 2.46 7.21
CA THR A 44 -1.22 2.09 8.21
C THR A 44 -1.19 0.59 8.39
N PHE A 45 0.00 0.00 8.21
CA PHE A 45 0.27 -1.38 8.60
C PHE A 45 0.86 -1.34 10.01
N GLU A 46 0.12 -1.87 10.97
CA GLU A 46 0.48 -1.80 12.39
C GLU A 46 1.38 -2.96 12.81
N GLU A 47 2.42 -2.66 13.55
CA GLU A 47 3.39 -3.66 14.05
C GLU A 47 3.84 -4.61 12.94
N VAL A 48 4.51 -4.04 11.95
CA VAL A 48 5.06 -4.82 10.83
C VAL A 48 6.18 -5.72 11.34
N ARG A 49 6.03 -7.02 11.14
CA ARG A 49 6.99 -8.04 11.58
C ARG A 49 7.93 -8.45 10.46
N ARG A 50 7.41 -8.46 9.23
CA ARG A 50 8.14 -8.95 8.09
C ARG A 50 7.61 -8.36 6.81
N VAL A 51 8.51 -8.03 5.89
CA VAL A 51 8.18 -7.59 4.54
C VAL A 51 8.94 -8.44 3.55
N LEU A 52 8.25 -9.07 2.62
CA LEU A 52 8.87 -9.75 1.48
C LEU A 52 8.59 -8.91 0.23
N VAL A 53 9.63 -8.67 -0.55
CA VAL A 53 9.55 -7.99 -1.84
C VAL A 53 9.97 -8.99 -2.90
N ASP A 54 9.04 -9.38 -3.75
CA ASP A 54 9.27 -10.40 -4.79
C ASP A 54 9.85 -11.70 -4.23
N GLY A 55 9.36 -12.09 -3.04
CA GLY A 55 9.78 -13.29 -2.36
C GLY A 55 11.05 -13.16 -1.53
N ARG A 56 11.68 -12.00 -1.50
CA ARG A 56 12.91 -11.75 -0.73
C ARG A 56 12.62 -10.88 0.48
N GLU A 57 13.19 -11.24 1.60
CA GLU A 57 13.03 -10.47 2.82
C GLU A 57 13.67 -9.10 2.69
N ALA A 58 12.89 -8.06 2.99
CA ALA A 58 13.35 -6.68 3.02
C ALA A 58 13.33 -6.18 4.46
N ARG A 59 14.17 -5.20 4.74
CA ARG A 59 14.28 -4.61 6.07
C ARG A 59 13.03 -3.82 6.44
N GLU A 60 12.47 -3.14 5.45
CA GLU A 60 11.27 -2.32 5.60
C GLU A 60 10.62 -2.09 4.24
N PHE A 61 9.39 -1.61 4.26
CA PHE A 61 8.71 -1.17 3.04
C PHE A 61 9.20 0.22 2.68
N THR A 62 9.70 0.38 1.46
CA THR A 62 10.18 1.66 0.94
C THR A 62 9.62 1.93 -0.45
N MET A 63 9.62 3.19 -0.86
CA MET A 63 9.26 3.57 -2.23
C MET A 63 10.32 3.03 -3.20
N ALA A 64 9.88 2.34 -4.24
CA ALA A 64 10.77 1.89 -5.31
C ALA A 64 10.68 2.79 -6.56
N GLY A 65 9.99 3.92 -6.45
CA GLY A 65 9.83 4.93 -7.48
C GLY A 65 9.31 6.23 -6.89
N ASP A 66 8.96 7.18 -7.75
CA ASP A 66 8.41 8.48 -7.32
C ASP A 66 6.97 8.35 -6.84
N ASP A 67 6.20 7.48 -7.49
CA ASP A 67 4.90 7.04 -6.99
C ASP A 67 4.67 5.57 -7.34
N GLY A 68 3.64 4.97 -6.75
CA GLY A 68 3.27 3.59 -7.01
C GLY A 68 1.77 3.43 -7.21
N GLU A 69 1.38 2.75 -8.30
CA GLU A 69 -0.02 2.39 -8.52
C GLU A 69 -0.29 1.02 -7.91
N ILE A 70 -1.28 0.95 -7.04
CA ILE A 70 -1.71 -0.30 -6.42
C ILE A 70 -2.57 -1.06 -7.42
N LEU A 71 -2.13 -2.22 -7.86
CA LEU A 71 -2.93 -3.10 -8.72
C LEU A 71 -3.78 -4.05 -7.89
N GLU A 72 -3.30 -4.45 -6.73
CA GLU A 72 -4.01 -5.36 -5.84
C GLU A 72 -3.60 -5.11 -4.40
N LEU A 73 -4.58 -5.13 -3.52
CA LEU A 73 -4.37 -5.22 -2.08
C LEU A 73 -5.34 -6.28 -1.55
N ALA A 74 -4.81 -7.35 -0.99
CA ALA A 74 -5.60 -8.48 -0.52
C ALA A 74 -5.17 -8.95 0.86
N GLU A 75 -6.12 -9.44 1.63
CA GLU A 75 -5.86 -10.10 2.91
C GLU A 75 -5.66 -11.59 2.66
N LEU A 76 -4.59 -12.14 3.25
CA LEU A 76 -4.31 -13.56 3.23
C LEU A 76 -4.54 -14.17 4.62
N PRO A 77 -4.69 -15.49 4.72
CA PRO A 77 -4.78 -16.16 6.02
C PRO A 77 -3.60 -15.81 6.93
N GLY A 78 -3.88 -15.59 8.21
CA GLY A 78 -2.93 -15.03 9.15
C GLY A 78 -2.89 -13.50 8.99
N PRO A 79 -2.07 -12.79 9.77
CA PRO A 79 -1.99 -11.34 9.66
C PRO A 79 -1.05 -10.93 8.51
N VAL A 80 -1.39 -11.31 7.27
CA VAL A 80 -0.57 -11.05 6.09
C VAL A 80 -1.39 -10.33 5.04
N LEU A 81 -0.81 -9.27 4.47
CA LEU A 81 -1.38 -8.54 3.34
C LEU A 81 -0.51 -8.76 2.11
N ARG A 82 -1.16 -8.97 0.97
CA ARG A 82 -0.49 -9.04 -0.31
C ARG A 82 -0.81 -7.78 -1.09
N MET A 83 0.24 -7.11 -1.57
CA MET A 83 0.08 -5.89 -2.34
C MET A 83 0.95 -5.94 -3.59
N PHE A 84 0.36 -5.72 -4.74
CA PHE A 84 1.07 -5.64 -6.01
C PHE A 84 1.08 -4.19 -6.49
N VAL A 85 2.27 -3.65 -6.76
CA VAL A 85 2.47 -2.23 -7.07
C VAL A 85 3.30 -2.05 -8.32
N ILE A 86 2.89 -1.12 -9.18
CA ILE A 86 3.72 -0.62 -10.28
C ILE A 86 4.30 0.71 -9.86
N TRP A 87 5.62 0.78 -9.73
CA TRP A 87 6.33 2.01 -9.39
C TRP A 87 6.76 2.74 -10.66
N THR A 88 6.63 4.05 -10.66
CA THR A 88 7.01 4.92 -11.77
C THR A 88 8.12 5.86 -11.34
N HIS A 89 9.17 5.98 -12.18
CA HIS A 89 10.23 6.97 -12.04
C HIS A 89 9.98 8.09 -13.04
N TYR A 90 9.71 9.28 -12.56
CA TYR A 90 9.32 10.41 -13.43
C TYR A 90 10.44 10.84 -14.40
N ALA A 91 11.66 10.90 -13.90
CA ALA A 91 12.80 11.38 -14.70
C ALA A 91 13.12 10.49 -15.91
N SER A 92 13.06 9.17 -15.71
CA SER A 92 13.40 8.19 -16.76
C SER A 92 12.18 7.63 -17.47
N HIS A 93 10.97 7.83 -16.92
CA HIS A 93 9.73 7.18 -17.34
C HIS A 93 9.77 5.65 -17.19
N ASP A 94 10.71 5.14 -16.40
CA ASP A 94 10.82 3.71 -16.15
C ASP A 94 9.76 3.25 -15.14
N GLU A 95 9.30 2.02 -15.32
CA GLU A 95 8.38 1.36 -14.40
C GLU A 95 9.01 0.10 -13.83
N ALA A 96 8.69 -0.21 -12.58
CA ALA A 96 9.09 -1.44 -11.92
C ALA A 96 7.89 -2.03 -11.20
N GLN A 97 7.76 -3.35 -11.24
CA GLN A 97 6.66 -4.05 -10.57
C GLN A 97 7.21 -4.83 -9.39
N ASN A 98 6.53 -4.73 -8.26
CA ASN A 98 6.89 -5.48 -7.06
C ASN A 98 5.66 -6.12 -6.43
N LEU A 99 5.83 -7.35 -5.97
CA LEU A 99 4.85 -8.05 -5.17
C LEU A 99 5.31 -8.04 -3.72
N TYR A 100 4.49 -7.47 -2.85
CA TYR A 100 4.77 -7.37 -1.42
C TYR A 100 3.92 -8.35 -0.63
N LEU A 101 4.55 -9.03 0.33
CA LEU A 101 3.86 -9.72 1.40
C LEU A 101 4.24 -9.02 2.69
N ILE A 102 3.26 -8.50 3.41
CA ILE A 102 3.46 -7.71 4.62
C ILE A 102 2.81 -8.44 5.78
N GLU A 103 3.63 -8.95 6.68
CA GLU A 103 3.17 -9.59 7.92
C GLU A 103 3.11 -8.52 8.99
N CYS A 104 1.91 -8.23 9.48
CA CYS A 104 1.65 -7.17 10.45
C CYS A 104 0.50 -7.55 11.38
N LYS A 105 0.37 -6.84 12.48
CA LYS A 105 -0.71 -7.08 13.44
C LYS A 105 -2.07 -6.68 12.89
N GLY A 106 -2.11 -5.60 12.12
CA GLY A 106 -3.36 -5.08 11.57
C GLY A 106 -3.11 -4.01 10.51
N MET A 107 -4.20 -3.56 9.91
CA MET A 107 -4.19 -2.50 8.91
C MET A 107 -5.30 -1.51 9.26
N ARG A 108 -5.00 -0.22 9.16
CA ARG A 108 -5.94 0.84 9.46
C ARG A 108 -5.98 1.84 8.32
N TRP A 109 -7.17 2.24 7.93
CA TRP A 109 -7.41 3.30 6.95
C TRP A 109 -7.98 4.53 7.66
N GLU A 110 -7.41 5.69 7.34
CA GLU A 110 -7.92 6.98 7.79
C GLU A 110 -8.06 7.90 6.60
N ALA A 111 -9.31 8.26 6.29
CA ALA A 111 -9.57 9.20 5.19
C ALA A 111 -9.10 10.60 5.57
N GLU A 112 -8.52 11.29 4.60
CA GLU A 112 -8.17 12.71 4.73
C GLU A 112 -9.45 13.55 4.63
N GLU A 113 -9.57 14.50 5.52
CA GLU A 113 -10.72 15.42 5.52
C GLU A 113 -10.44 16.70 4.75
#